data_332e26278bb4b453459de1194c4a34a8
#
_entry.id   332e26278bb4b453459de1194c4a34a8
#
_cell.length_a   1.000
_cell.length_b   1.000
_cell.length_c   1.000
_cell.angle_alpha   90.00
_cell.angle_beta   90.00
_cell.angle_gamma   90.00
#
_symmetry.space_group_name_H-M   'P 1'
#
loop_
_entity.id
_entity.type
_entity.pdbx_description
1 polymer ?
#
loop_
_entity_poly.entity_id
_entity_poly.type
_entity_poly.pdbx_seq_one_letter_code
_entity_poly.pdbx_strand_id
1 'polypeptide(L)'
;MAAAILITGANRGLGFEFSSQYSADGWRVFAACRNPDAASKLRCLAQDTGGMLNVVAMDVTDAESVRNAATQLKDVAIDVLINSAGIAGASGQKTGNVDYESWAHVFNVNTMGPLWWSSPLAITLPAVNEGW
;
A
#
# COMPACT_ATOMS: atom_id res chain seq x y z
N MET A 1 13.73 17.43 -6.70
CA MET A 1 12.62 17.04 -5.83
C MET A 1 12.94 15.71 -5.17
N ALA A 2 12.50 15.49 -3.94
CA ALA A 2 12.66 14.21 -3.28
C ALA A 2 11.88 13.12 -4.06
N ALA A 3 12.50 11.94 -4.17
CA ALA A 3 11.85 10.77 -4.75
C ALA A 3 10.59 10.38 -3.94
N ALA A 4 9.62 9.81 -4.60
CA ALA A 4 8.35 9.46 -4.00
C ALA A 4 8.12 7.93 -4.00
N ILE A 5 7.61 7.42 -2.89
CA ILE A 5 7.31 6.01 -2.72
C ILE A 5 5.87 5.81 -2.23
N LEU A 6 5.16 4.86 -2.80
CA LEU A 6 3.87 4.40 -2.32
C LEU A 6 4.02 3.01 -1.69
N ILE A 7 3.53 2.86 -0.47
CA ILE A 7 3.62 1.62 0.30
C ILE A 7 2.22 1.20 0.73
N THR A 8 1.77 0.01 0.33
CA THR A 8 0.51 -0.55 0.80
C THR A 8 0.69 -1.33 2.09
N GLY A 9 -0.38 -1.45 2.90
CA GLY A 9 -0.29 -2.12 4.20
C GLY A 9 0.66 -1.45 5.17
N ALA A 10 0.71 -0.10 5.14
CA ALA A 10 1.71 0.68 5.86
C ALA A 10 1.43 0.88 7.37
N ASN A 11 0.29 0.43 7.87
CA ASN A 11 -0.13 0.67 9.25
C ASN A 11 0.52 -0.25 10.29
N ARG A 12 1.19 -1.32 9.86
CA ARG A 12 1.87 -2.29 10.74
C ARG A 12 2.97 -3.06 10.01
N GLY A 13 3.77 -3.81 10.77
CA GLY A 13 4.76 -4.74 10.23
C GLY A 13 5.78 -4.08 9.30
N LEU A 14 6.15 -4.79 8.24
CA LEU A 14 7.14 -4.34 7.27
C LEU A 14 6.73 -3.05 6.55
N GLY A 15 5.44 -2.89 6.21
CA GLY A 15 4.96 -1.67 5.56
C GLY A 15 5.14 -0.42 6.42
N PHE A 16 4.93 -0.53 7.73
CA PHE A 16 5.19 0.55 8.68
C PHE A 16 6.69 0.85 8.78
N GLU A 17 7.50 -0.18 8.90
CA GLU A 17 8.97 -0.04 9.01
C GLU A 17 9.56 0.61 7.74
N PHE A 18 9.15 0.19 6.56
CA PHE A 18 9.53 0.85 5.31
C PHE A 18 9.11 2.32 5.30
N SER A 19 7.88 2.62 5.73
CA SER A 19 7.41 4.01 5.79
C SER A 19 8.27 4.88 6.70
N SER A 20 8.72 4.33 7.84
CA SER A 20 9.61 5.00 8.78
C SER A 20 10.99 5.25 8.18
N GLN A 21 11.62 4.23 7.61
CA GLN A 21 12.98 4.33 7.06
C GLN A 21 13.03 5.26 5.85
N TYR A 22 12.14 5.09 4.88
CA TYR A 22 12.13 5.96 3.70
C TYR A 22 11.85 7.43 4.04
N SER A 23 10.96 7.70 5.01
CA SER A 23 10.75 9.09 5.44
C SER A 23 11.96 9.68 6.15
N ALA A 24 12.70 8.87 6.94
CA ALA A 24 13.96 9.30 7.57
C ALA A 24 15.06 9.56 6.54
N ASP A 25 15.08 8.82 5.44
CA ASP A 25 16.01 8.99 4.32
C ASP A 25 15.62 10.16 3.37
N GLY A 26 14.58 10.93 3.71
CA GLY A 26 14.17 12.11 2.97
C GLY A 26 13.30 11.85 1.75
N TRP A 27 12.70 10.66 1.62
CA TRP A 27 11.71 10.36 0.59
C TRP A 27 10.35 10.95 0.92
N ARG A 28 9.59 11.29 -0.09
CA ARG A 28 8.15 11.56 0.05
C ARG A 28 7.42 10.22 0.12
N VAL A 29 6.89 9.90 1.28
CA VAL A 29 6.22 8.62 1.52
C VAL A 29 4.71 8.77 1.46
N PHE A 30 4.05 7.96 0.65
CA PHE A 30 2.61 7.78 0.61
C PHE A 30 2.28 6.43 1.24
N ALA A 31 1.87 6.47 2.49
CA ALA A 31 1.65 5.29 3.32
C ALA A 31 0.16 4.91 3.29
N ALA A 32 -0.18 3.89 2.50
CA ALA A 32 -1.55 3.47 2.30
C ALA A 32 -1.99 2.41 3.31
N CYS A 33 -3.16 2.61 3.90
CA CYS A 33 -3.83 1.64 4.77
C CYS A 33 -5.35 1.75 4.63
N ARG A 34 -6.06 0.69 5.03
CA ARG A 34 -7.53 0.61 4.90
C ARG A 34 -8.27 1.63 5.77
N ASN A 35 -7.82 1.81 7.00
CA ASN A 35 -8.45 2.71 7.97
C ASN A 35 -7.40 3.63 8.61
N PRO A 36 -7.16 4.81 8.04
CA PRO A 36 -6.21 5.79 8.58
C PRO A 36 -6.56 6.23 10.01
N ASP A 37 -7.83 6.33 10.35
CA ASP A 37 -8.25 6.79 11.68
C ASP A 37 -7.85 5.81 12.79
N ALA A 38 -7.82 4.51 12.49
CA ALA A 38 -7.37 3.47 13.41
C ALA A 38 -5.84 3.29 13.41
N ALA A 39 -5.11 3.87 12.48
CA ALA A 39 -3.67 3.73 12.30
C ALA A 39 -2.89 4.75 13.14
N SER A 40 -3.02 4.71 14.47
CA SER A 40 -2.45 5.71 15.38
C SER A 40 -0.93 5.87 15.26
N LYS A 41 -0.18 4.76 15.17
CA LYS A 41 1.28 4.80 15.01
C LYS A 41 1.70 5.47 13.71
N LEU A 42 1.01 5.16 12.60
CA LEU A 42 1.29 5.74 11.30
C LEU A 42 0.96 7.24 11.28
N ARG A 43 -0.11 7.65 11.92
CA ARG A 43 -0.47 9.07 12.05
C ARG A 43 0.54 9.84 12.90
N CYS A 44 1.01 9.27 14.00
CA CYS A 44 2.10 9.88 14.78
C CYS A 44 3.36 10.04 13.93
N LEU A 45 3.78 9.00 13.21
CA LEU A 45 4.92 9.08 12.31
C LEU A 45 4.74 10.18 11.26
N ALA A 46 3.55 10.31 10.68
CA ALA A 46 3.26 11.37 9.70
C ALA A 46 3.42 12.79 10.30
N GLN A 47 3.00 12.99 11.55
CA GLN A 47 3.19 14.27 12.25
C GLN A 47 4.67 14.57 12.50
N ASP A 48 5.45 13.55 12.87
CA ASP A 48 6.87 13.70 13.21
C ASP A 48 7.75 13.99 11.98
N THR A 49 7.29 13.63 10.78
CA THR A 49 8.07 13.78 9.54
C THR A 49 7.92 15.15 8.86
N GLY A 50 7.17 16.07 9.45
CA GLY A 50 7.01 17.42 8.90
C GLY A 50 6.42 17.48 7.48
N GLY A 51 5.58 16.50 7.12
CA GLY A 51 4.91 16.44 5.81
C GLY A 51 5.60 15.52 4.78
N MET A 52 6.71 14.88 5.13
CA MET A 52 7.36 13.91 4.23
C MET A 52 6.54 12.62 4.10
N LEU A 53 5.79 12.22 5.14
CA LEU A 53 4.90 11.09 5.10
C LEU A 53 3.44 11.53 5.08
N ASN A 54 2.69 11.03 4.10
CA ASN A 54 1.27 11.27 3.92
C ASN A 54 0.51 9.95 4.01
N VAL A 55 -0.49 9.88 4.89
CA VAL A 55 -1.33 8.68 5.02
C VAL A 55 -2.42 8.72 3.97
N VAL A 56 -2.57 7.63 3.23
CA VAL A 56 -3.55 7.46 2.15
C VAL A 56 -4.54 6.36 2.52
N ALA A 57 -5.84 6.67 2.48
CA ALA A 57 -6.87 5.64 2.64
C ALA A 57 -6.95 4.78 1.38
N MET A 58 -6.67 3.49 1.49
CA MET A 58 -6.78 2.56 0.37
C MET A 58 -7.01 1.12 0.84
N ASP A 59 -8.14 0.54 0.45
CA ASP A 59 -8.40 -0.89 0.51
C ASP A 59 -8.08 -1.49 -0.87
N VAL A 60 -7.07 -2.36 -0.92
CA VAL A 60 -6.59 -2.97 -2.16
C VAL A 60 -7.61 -3.93 -2.81
N THR A 61 -8.70 -4.25 -2.11
CA THR A 61 -9.78 -5.11 -2.60
C THR A 61 -11.02 -4.31 -3.05
N ASP A 62 -11.04 -3.01 -2.84
CA ASP A 62 -12.17 -2.12 -3.16
C ASP A 62 -11.81 -1.17 -4.32
N ALA A 63 -12.52 -1.36 -5.44
CA ALA A 63 -12.33 -0.57 -6.66
C ALA A 63 -12.50 0.94 -6.46
N GLU A 64 -13.48 1.34 -5.68
CA GLU A 64 -13.75 2.75 -5.41
C GLU A 64 -12.65 3.35 -4.53
N SER A 65 -12.25 2.63 -3.49
CA SER A 65 -11.16 3.04 -2.60
C SER A 65 -9.85 3.25 -3.39
N VAL A 66 -9.51 2.34 -4.29
CA VAL A 66 -8.32 2.45 -5.14
C VAL A 66 -8.41 3.64 -6.10
N ARG A 67 -9.56 3.85 -6.75
CA ARG A 67 -9.75 5.03 -7.62
C ARG A 67 -9.62 6.35 -6.87
N ASN A 68 -10.16 6.41 -5.65
CA ASN A 68 -10.04 7.59 -4.80
C ASN A 68 -8.58 7.88 -4.41
N ALA A 69 -7.82 6.85 -4.04
CA ALA A 69 -6.39 6.97 -3.78
C ALA A 69 -5.62 7.42 -5.03
N ALA A 70 -5.90 6.83 -6.20
CA ALA A 70 -5.30 7.24 -7.46
C ALA A 70 -5.61 8.71 -7.80
N THR A 71 -6.82 9.18 -7.53
CA THR A 71 -7.20 10.58 -7.74
C THR A 71 -6.42 11.52 -6.81
N GLN A 72 -6.20 11.14 -5.56
CA GLN A 72 -5.36 11.92 -4.64
C GLN A 72 -3.91 12.01 -5.10
N LEU A 73 -3.40 10.97 -5.75
CA LEU A 73 -2.01 10.86 -6.18
C LEU A 73 -1.77 11.24 -7.64
N LYS A 74 -2.79 11.72 -8.35
CA LYS A 74 -2.73 11.96 -9.82
C LYS A 74 -1.61 12.89 -10.29
N ASP A 75 -1.20 13.82 -9.43
CA ASP A 75 -0.15 14.80 -9.74
C ASP A 75 1.20 14.44 -9.08
N VAL A 76 1.31 13.23 -8.55
CA VAL A 76 2.52 12.73 -7.90
C VAL A 76 3.17 11.69 -8.80
N ALA A 77 4.40 11.96 -9.22
CA ALA A 77 5.24 10.93 -9.84
C ALA A 77 5.73 9.98 -8.75
N ILE A 78 5.29 8.73 -8.80
CA ILE A 78 5.72 7.67 -7.88
C ILE A 78 6.91 6.94 -8.50
N ASP A 79 8.06 7.01 -7.84
CA ASP A 79 9.30 6.38 -8.32
C ASP A 79 9.38 4.91 -7.90
N VAL A 80 8.83 4.58 -6.74
CA VAL A 80 8.85 3.21 -6.17
C VAL A 80 7.48 2.84 -5.62
N LEU A 81 7.09 1.60 -5.85
CA LEU A 81 5.87 1.00 -5.34
C LEU A 81 6.20 -0.25 -4.53
N ILE A 82 5.84 -0.27 -3.24
CA ILE A 82 5.96 -1.45 -2.39
C ILE A 82 4.58 -2.03 -2.08
N ASN A 83 4.33 -3.23 -2.59
CA ASN A 83 3.16 -4.04 -2.27
C ASN A 83 3.42 -4.80 -0.96
N SER A 84 3.06 -4.20 0.18
CA SER A 84 3.21 -4.82 1.50
C SER A 84 1.87 -5.23 2.14
N ALA A 85 0.74 -4.82 1.57
CA ALA A 85 -0.57 -5.27 2.04
C ALA A 85 -0.72 -6.78 1.82
N GLY A 86 -1.09 -7.50 2.89
CA GLY A 86 -1.28 -8.94 2.84
C GLY A 86 -1.96 -9.47 4.10
N ILE A 87 -2.58 -10.62 3.97
CA ILE A 87 -3.25 -11.34 5.07
C ILE A 87 -2.88 -12.82 5.05
N ALA A 88 -2.92 -13.46 6.22
CA ALA A 88 -2.63 -14.89 6.38
C ALA A 88 -3.85 -15.81 6.20
N GLY A 89 -5.06 -15.25 6.26
CA GLY A 89 -6.30 -16.02 6.22
C GLY A 89 -6.66 -16.67 7.56
N ALA A 90 -7.62 -17.60 7.52
CA ALA A 90 -8.12 -18.29 8.68
C ALA A 90 -7.06 -19.25 9.28
N SER A 91 -6.99 -19.32 10.61
CA SER A 91 -6.13 -20.26 11.33
C SER A 91 -6.70 -21.68 11.33
N GLY A 92 -5.85 -22.69 11.57
CA GLY A 92 -6.27 -24.08 11.75
C GLY A 92 -6.70 -24.82 10.48
N GLN A 93 -6.41 -24.27 9.30
CA GLN A 93 -6.68 -24.94 8.03
C GLN A 93 -5.72 -26.13 7.85
N LYS A 94 -6.27 -27.25 7.41
CA LYS A 94 -5.53 -28.49 7.12
C LYS A 94 -6.29 -29.31 6.07
N THR A 95 -5.65 -30.32 5.51
CA THR A 95 -6.28 -31.28 4.59
C THR A 95 -7.60 -31.79 5.16
N GLY A 96 -8.70 -31.65 4.43
CA GLY A 96 -10.05 -32.02 4.83
C GLY A 96 -10.80 -30.97 5.66
N ASN A 97 -10.15 -29.84 6.00
CA ASN A 97 -10.79 -28.72 6.71
C ASN A 97 -10.27 -27.38 6.18
N VAL A 98 -10.62 -27.08 4.95
CA VAL A 98 -10.21 -25.85 4.24
C VAL A 98 -11.38 -24.87 4.18
N ASP A 99 -11.16 -23.66 4.63
CA ASP A 99 -12.07 -22.54 4.46
C ASP A 99 -11.81 -21.87 3.11
N TYR A 100 -12.57 -22.27 2.09
CA TYR A 100 -12.42 -21.75 0.72
C TYR A 100 -12.82 -20.29 0.58
N GLU A 101 -13.72 -19.78 1.38
CA GLU A 101 -14.08 -18.37 1.38
C GLU A 101 -12.91 -17.52 1.91
N SER A 102 -12.30 -17.94 2.99
CA SER A 102 -11.06 -17.33 3.49
C SER A 102 -9.94 -17.40 2.46
N TRP A 103 -9.78 -18.50 1.74
CA TRP A 103 -8.79 -18.61 0.67
C TRP A 103 -9.03 -17.64 -0.46
N ALA A 104 -10.28 -17.53 -0.93
CA ALA A 104 -10.63 -16.56 -1.97
C ALA A 104 -10.29 -15.13 -1.55
N HIS A 105 -10.54 -14.79 -0.30
CA HIS A 105 -10.18 -13.47 0.24
C HIS A 105 -8.66 -13.28 0.30
N VAL A 106 -7.89 -14.28 0.74
CA VAL A 106 -6.42 -14.24 0.74
C VAL A 106 -5.87 -14.03 -0.66
N PHE A 107 -6.37 -14.76 -1.65
CA PHE A 107 -5.98 -14.57 -3.05
C PHE A 107 -6.31 -13.17 -3.58
N ASN A 108 -7.47 -12.65 -3.23
CA ASN A 108 -7.87 -11.31 -3.65
C ASN A 108 -6.91 -10.24 -3.07
N VAL A 109 -6.59 -10.32 -1.79
CA VAL A 109 -5.68 -9.35 -1.16
C VAL A 109 -4.24 -9.52 -1.63
N ASN A 110 -3.72 -10.75 -1.59
CA ASN A 110 -2.27 -10.99 -1.72
C ASN A 110 -1.81 -11.15 -3.16
N THR A 111 -2.69 -11.57 -4.07
CA THR A 111 -2.32 -11.93 -5.45
C THR A 111 -2.99 -11.03 -6.47
N MET A 112 -4.33 -11.02 -6.51
CA MET A 112 -5.07 -10.24 -7.50
C MET A 112 -5.01 -8.73 -7.21
N GLY A 113 -5.07 -8.35 -5.94
CA GLY A 113 -5.01 -6.96 -5.52
C GLY A 113 -3.78 -6.22 -6.06
N PRO A 114 -2.54 -6.69 -5.80
CA PRO A 114 -1.32 -6.05 -6.30
C PRO A 114 -1.31 -5.78 -7.80
N LEU A 115 -1.79 -6.72 -8.59
CA LEU A 115 -1.87 -6.53 -10.05
C LEU A 115 -2.98 -5.55 -10.42
N TRP A 116 -4.15 -5.73 -9.84
CA TRP A 116 -5.33 -4.99 -10.22
C TRP A 116 -5.27 -3.51 -9.83
N TRP A 117 -4.88 -3.18 -8.60
CA TRP A 117 -4.85 -1.79 -8.16
C TRP A 117 -3.62 -1.02 -8.67
N SER A 118 -2.54 -1.69 -9.05
CA SER A 118 -1.38 -1.03 -9.66
C SER A 118 -1.69 -0.45 -11.06
N SER A 119 -2.68 -1.00 -11.78
CA SER A 119 -3.06 -0.53 -13.11
C SER A 119 -3.57 0.93 -13.12
N PRO A 120 -4.48 1.37 -12.25
CA PRO A 120 -4.87 2.77 -12.17
C PRO A 120 -3.74 3.71 -11.74
N LEU A 121 -2.81 3.21 -10.91
CA LEU A 121 -1.64 3.96 -10.44
C LEU A 121 -0.46 3.90 -11.41
N ALA A 122 -0.42 2.92 -12.31
CA ALA A 122 0.61 2.83 -13.35
C ALA A 122 0.63 4.06 -14.29
N ILE A 123 -0.46 4.80 -14.36
CA ILE A 123 -0.52 6.06 -15.11
C ILE A 123 0.37 7.14 -14.48
N THR A 124 0.66 7.02 -13.20
CA THR A 124 1.51 7.98 -12.45
C THR A 124 2.96 7.52 -12.32
N LEU A 125 3.25 6.27 -12.65
CA LEU A 125 4.63 5.80 -12.73
C LEU A 125 5.31 6.38 -13.97
N PRO A 126 6.54 6.90 -13.87
CA PRO A 126 7.31 7.28 -15.04
C PRO A 126 7.45 6.05 -15.95
N ALA A 127 7.34 6.28 -17.27
CA ALA A 127 7.52 5.20 -18.23
C ALA A 127 8.86 4.51 -17.94
N VAL A 128 8.80 3.22 -17.62
CA VAL A 128 10.02 2.41 -17.49
C VAL A 128 10.68 2.45 -18.86
N ASN A 129 11.84 3.06 -18.97
CA ASN A 129 12.64 2.91 -20.16
C ASN A 129 12.95 1.43 -20.31
N GLU A 130 12.31 0.77 -21.26
CA GLU A 130 12.62 -0.61 -21.65
C GLU A 130 14.02 -0.64 -22.26
N GLY A 131 15.02 -0.55 -21.39
CA GLY A 131 16.43 -0.73 -21.74
C GLY A 131 16.91 -2.04 -21.10
N TRP A 132 16.56 -3.15 -21.72
CA TRP A 132 17.19 -4.45 -21.49
C TRP A 132 17.83 -4.92 -22.79
#